data_3a914972ee4524811fcdf68c78e3e5d1
#
_entry.id   3a914972ee4524811fcdf68c78e3e5d1
#
_cell.length_a   1.000
_cell.length_b   1.000
_cell.length_c   1.000
_cell.angle_alpha   90.00
_cell.angle_beta   90.00
_cell.angle_gamma   90.00
#
_symmetry.space_group_name_H-M   'P 1'
#
loop_
_entity.id
_entity.type
_entity.pdbx_description
1 polymer ?
#
loop_
_entity_poly.entity_id
_entity_poly.type
_entity_poly.pdbx_seq_one_letter_code
_entity_poly.pdbx_strand_id
1 'polypeptide(L)'
;MFSLHSTPLGSVQRFTIRKHDGAELEILIGWGAGLNAWKIPTKENNSLLELLYGYRDEETFQKIQNDTSAGVRLAPWPGRTNNALWNWKGITYKLDNNVSWAKH
;
A
#
# COMPACT_ATOMS: atom_id res chain seq x y z
N MET A 1 -6.28 7.02 22.83
CA MET A 1 -4.94 7.54 22.55
C MET A 1 -4.28 6.65 21.51
N PHE A 2 -3.53 7.25 20.62
CA PHE A 2 -2.80 6.56 19.57
C PHE A 2 -1.30 6.82 19.70
N SER A 3 -0.49 5.87 19.32
CA SER A 3 0.95 6.05 19.15
C SER A 3 1.36 5.79 17.70
N LEU A 4 2.43 6.42 17.25
CA LEU A 4 3.00 6.29 15.93
C LEU A 4 4.42 5.75 16.03
N HIS A 5 4.68 4.67 15.29
CA HIS A 5 6.00 4.05 15.19
C HIS A 5 6.45 4.03 13.74
N SER A 6 7.74 4.18 13.51
CA SER A 6 8.33 4.10 12.18
C SER A 6 9.47 3.09 12.17
N THR A 7 9.41 2.15 11.24
CA THR A 7 10.46 1.15 11.00
C THR A 7 10.65 0.95 9.50
N PRO A 8 11.86 0.64 9.03
CA PRO A 8 12.07 0.36 7.62
C PRO A 8 11.46 -1.01 7.22
N LEU A 9 10.98 -1.09 5.98
CA LEU A 9 10.70 -2.33 5.28
C LEU A 9 11.43 -2.27 3.93
N GLY A 10 12.68 -2.71 3.91
CA GLY A 10 13.55 -2.52 2.75
C GLY A 10 13.74 -1.03 2.44
N SER A 11 13.45 -0.64 1.21
CA SER A 11 13.61 0.73 0.72
C SER A 11 12.49 1.68 1.12
N VAL A 12 11.42 1.19 1.73
CA VAL A 12 10.26 2.01 2.14
C VAL A 12 10.15 2.11 3.65
N GLN A 13 9.54 3.19 4.12
CA GLN A 13 9.23 3.36 5.53
C GLN A 13 7.86 2.75 5.85
N ARG A 14 7.84 2.01 6.92
CA ARG A 14 6.62 1.40 7.48
C ARG A 14 6.20 2.21 8.69
N PHE A 15 5.03 2.85 8.62
CA PHE A 15 4.43 3.56 9.74
C PHE A 15 3.33 2.71 10.36
N THR A 16 3.41 2.49 11.66
CA THR A 16 2.41 1.76 12.43
C THR A 16 1.70 2.72 13.38
N ILE A 17 0.40 2.87 13.18
CA ILE A 17 -0.48 3.59 14.09
C ILE A 17 -1.09 2.55 15.01
N ARG A 18 -0.85 2.69 16.31
CA ARG A 18 -1.36 1.76 17.33
C ARG A 18 -2.31 2.47 18.28
N LYS A 19 -3.47 1.89 18.48
CA LYS A 19 -4.43 2.31 19.48
C LYS A 19 -4.14 1.65 20.84
N HIS A 20 -4.56 2.28 21.92
CA HIS A 20 -4.33 1.77 23.28
C HIS A 20 -4.89 0.36 23.54
N ASP A 21 -5.93 -0.06 22.81
CA ASP A 21 -6.51 -1.40 22.90
C ASP A 21 -5.74 -2.47 22.12
N GLY A 22 -4.64 -2.11 21.47
CA GLY A 22 -3.79 -2.99 20.68
C GLY A 22 -4.13 -3.04 19.19
N ALA A 23 -5.20 -2.39 18.74
CA ALA A 23 -5.48 -2.29 17.31
C ALA A 23 -4.34 -1.55 16.58
N GLU A 24 -3.95 -2.05 15.41
CA GLU A 24 -2.85 -1.51 14.63
C GLU A 24 -3.24 -1.30 13.17
N LEU A 25 -2.77 -0.20 12.60
CA LEU A 25 -2.80 0.06 11.16
C LEU A 25 -1.39 0.33 10.66
N GLU A 26 -0.96 -0.37 9.63
CA GLU A 26 0.37 -0.24 9.06
C GLU A 26 0.29 0.32 7.63
N ILE A 27 1.08 1.34 7.35
CA ILE A 27 1.12 2.07 6.09
C ILE A 27 2.56 2.08 5.56
N LEU A 28 2.73 1.80 4.27
CA LEU A 28 4.04 1.87 3.59
C LEU A 28 4.20 3.20 2.89
N ILE A 29 5.01 4.09 3.47
CA ILE A 29 5.37 5.37 2.86
C ILE A 29 6.48 5.14 1.83
N GLY A 30 6.32 5.72 0.65
CA GLY A 30 7.19 5.43 -0.50
C GLY A 30 6.65 4.31 -1.41
N TRP A 31 5.60 3.62 -0.96
CA TRP A 31 4.83 2.67 -1.77
C TRP A 31 3.37 3.14 -1.88
N GLY A 32 3.18 4.38 -2.35
CA GLY A 32 1.87 4.99 -2.54
C GLY A 32 1.01 5.10 -1.28
N ALA A 33 1.61 5.12 -0.08
CA ALA A 33 0.94 5.05 1.20
C ALA A 33 -0.02 3.83 1.29
N GLY A 34 0.39 2.69 0.71
CA GLY A 34 -0.39 1.46 0.70
C GLY A 34 -0.63 0.93 2.11
N LEU A 35 -1.81 0.35 2.32
CA LEU A 35 -2.15 -0.32 3.57
C LEU A 35 -1.48 -1.69 3.61
N ASN A 36 -0.65 -1.93 4.61
CA ASN A 36 0.12 -3.18 4.72
C ASN A 36 -0.42 -4.14 5.77
N ALA A 37 -0.96 -3.62 6.86
CA ALA A 37 -1.58 -4.43 7.90
C ALA A 37 -2.72 -3.66 8.56
N TRP A 38 -3.75 -4.38 8.97
CA TRP A 38 -4.80 -3.88 9.84
C TRP A 38 -5.17 -4.98 10.82
N LYS A 39 -4.75 -4.79 12.07
CA LYS A 39 -4.98 -5.75 13.14
C LYS A 39 -5.99 -5.20 14.14
N ILE A 40 -6.92 -6.02 14.54
CA ILE A 40 -7.90 -5.70 15.57
C ILE A 40 -7.81 -6.71 16.72
N PRO A 41 -8.02 -6.25 17.97
CA PRO A 41 -8.10 -7.18 19.09
C PRO A 41 -9.36 -8.03 18.99
N THR A 42 -9.22 -9.31 19.29
CA THR A 42 -10.36 -10.24 19.38
C THR A 42 -10.77 -10.44 20.85
N LYS A 43 -12.00 -10.86 21.05
CA LYS A 43 -12.49 -11.21 22.40
C LYS A 43 -11.89 -12.50 22.93
N GLU A 44 -11.37 -13.31 22.04
CA GLU A 44 -10.76 -14.60 22.38
C GLU A 44 -9.25 -14.42 22.58
N ASN A 45 -8.76 -14.80 23.76
CA ASN A 45 -7.35 -14.91 24.14
C ASN A 45 -6.49 -13.61 23.99
N ASN A 46 -7.10 -12.43 23.95
CA ASN A 46 -6.39 -11.16 23.69
C ASN A 46 -5.50 -11.20 22.44
N SER A 47 -5.83 -12.03 21.46
CA SER A 47 -5.10 -12.13 20.21
C SER A 47 -5.48 -10.99 19.26
N LEU A 48 -4.58 -10.68 18.32
CA LEU A 48 -4.86 -9.75 17.23
C LEU A 48 -5.25 -10.54 15.98
N LEU A 49 -6.37 -10.14 15.37
CA LEU A 49 -6.79 -10.65 14.07
C LEU A 49 -6.28 -9.73 12.96
N GLU A 50 -5.51 -10.27 12.04
CA GLU A 50 -5.06 -9.56 10.85
C GLU A 50 -6.15 -9.57 9.78
N LEU A 51 -6.54 -8.40 9.31
CA LEU A 51 -7.61 -8.20 8.32
C LEU A 51 -7.11 -8.02 6.89
N LEU A 52 -5.81 -7.74 6.70
CA LEU A 52 -5.23 -7.49 5.39
C LEU A 52 -4.12 -8.48 5.07
N TYR A 53 -4.06 -8.88 3.80
CA TYR A 53 -2.89 -9.55 3.26
C TYR A 53 -1.85 -8.49 2.87
N GLY A 54 -0.72 -8.47 3.58
CA GLY A 54 0.35 -7.49 3.35
C GLY A 54 1.72 -8.14 3.26
N TYR A 55 2.73 -7.29 3.01
CA TYR A 55 4.13 -7.72 2.99
C TYR A 55 4.63 -7.85 4.44
N ARG A 56 5.12 -9.03 4.80
CA ARG A 56 5.53 -9.35 6.17
C ARG A 56 6.99 -8.99 6.45
N ASP A 57 7.82 -9.09 5.44
CA ASP A 57 9.26 -8.88 5.52
C ASP A 57 9.78 -8.25 4.25
N GLU A 58 11.03 -7.79 4.32
CA GLU A 58 11.71 -7.15 3.20
C GLU A 58 11.86 -8.07 1.99
N GLU A 59 12.18 -9.34 2.21
CA GLU A 59 12.37 -10.30 1.13
C GLU A 59 11.09 -10.49 0.32
N THR A 60 9.95 -10.67 0.99
CA THR A 60 8.65 -10.80 0.36
C THR A 60 8.27 -9.51 -0.37
N PHE A 61 8.50 -8.35 0.25
CA PHE A 61 8.24 -7.06 -0.39
C PHE A 61 9.05 -6.88 -1.67
N GLN A 62 10.35 -7.15 -1.64
CA GLN A 62 11.24 -7.03 -2.80
C GLN A 62 10.84 -7.94 -3.97
N LYS A 63 10.45 -9.18 -3.66
CA LYS A 63 10.11 -10.18 -4.68
C LYS A 63 8.77 -9.94 -5.36
N ILE A 64 7.75 -9.57 -4.61
CA ILE A 64 6.37 -9.63 -5.11
C ILE A 64 5.63 -8.30 -5.13
N GLN A 65 6.27 -7.20 -4.74
CA GLN A 65 5.62 -5.88 -4.67
C GLN A 65 5.01 -5.44 -6.03
N ASN A 66 5.68 -5.77 -7.12
CA ASN A 66 5.22 -5.39 -8.46
C ASN A 66 4.13 -6.33 -9.01
N ASP A 67 4.01 -7.53 -8.45
CA ASP A 67 3.11 -8.57 -8.96
C ASP A 67 1.76 -8.58 -8.23
N THR A 68 1.75 -8.29 -6.94
CA THR A 68 0.55 -8.46 -6.12
C THR A 68 -0.25 -7.19 -5.92
N SER A 69 0.39 -6.01 -5.98
CA SER A 69 -0.26 -4.71 -5.70
C SER A 69 -1.04 -4.70 -4.37
N ALA A 70 -0.60 -5.48 -3.38
CA ALA A 70 -1.30 -5.63 -2.12
C ALA A 70 -1.40 -4.29 -1.39
N GLY A 71 -2.63 -3.90 -0.98
CA GLY A 71 -2.91 -2.67 -0.26
C GLY A 71 -2.67 -1.38 -1.03
N VAL A 72 -2.42 -1.45 -2.35
CA VAL A 72 -2.11 -0.27 -3.16
C VAL A 72 -3.31 0.68 -3.24
N ARG A 73 -3.03 1.98 -3.23
CA ARG A 73 -4.04 3.02 -3.47
C ARG A 73 -4.05 3.39 -4.93
N LEU A 74 -5.22 3.53 -5.49
CA LEU A 74 -5.42 3.92 -6.87
C LEU A 74 -5.78 5.40 -6.95
N ALA A 75 -4.85 6.22 -7.38
CA ALA A 75 -5.01 7.66 -7.53
C ALA A 75 -4.13 8.19 -8.69
N PRO A 76 -4.62 9.14 -9.49
CA PRO A 76 -5.93 9.80 -9.42
C PRO A 76 -7.09 9.00 -10.03
N TRP A 77 -6.83 7.86 -10.64
CA TRP A 77 -7.86 7.00 -11.23
C TRP A 77 -7.56 5.51 -10.96
N PRO A 78 -8.58 4.66 -10.89
CA PRO A 78 -8.40 3.22 -10.90
C PRO A 78 -8.21 2.71 -12.34
N GLY A 79 -7.39 1.66 -12.50
CA GLY A 79 -7.20 0.99 -13.78
C GLY A 79 -6.14 1.62 -14.67
N ARG A 80 -6.32 1.47 -15.98
CA ARG A 80 -5.31 1.82 -16.99
C ARG A 80 -5.75 3.02 -17.83
N THR A 81 -4.77 3.76 -18.31
CA THR A 81 -5.00 4.88 -19.24
C THR A 81 -4.63 4.43 -20.65
N ASN A 82 -5.55 4.61 -21.59
CA ASN A 82 -5.36 4.20 -22.98
C ASN A 82 -4.08 4.82 -23.57
N ASN A 83 -3.16 3.98 -24.05
CA ASN A 83 -1.87 4.38 -24.60
C ASN A 83 -1.03 5.31 -23.68
N ALA A 84 -1.30 5.30 -22.36
CA ALA A 84 -0.70 6.21 -21.39
C ALA A 84 -0.93 7.72 -21.73
N LEU A 85 -2.00 8.04 -22.44
CA LEU A 85 -2.34 9.40 -22.84
C LEU A 85 -3.62 9.86 -22.14
N TRP A 86 -3.59 11.09 -21.65
CA TRP A 86 -4.73 11.72 -21.02
C TRP A 86 -4.89 13.15 -21.53
N ASN A 87 -6.09 13.49 -21.98
CA ASN A 87 -6.42 14.81 -22.50
C ASN A 87 -7.25 15.60 -21.49
N TRP A 88 -6.82 16.81 -21.17
CA TRP A 88 -7.53 17.69 -20.29
C TRP A 88 -7.42 19.15 -20.76
N LYS A 89 -8.56 19.81 -20.92
CA LYS A 89 -8.64 21.21 -21.38
C LYS A 89 -7.78 21.52 -22.61
N GLY A 90 -7.77 20.63 -23.60
CA GLY A 90 -7.02 20.76 -24.84
C GLY A 90 -5.52 20.44 -24.73
N ILE A 91 -5.04 20.01 -23.57
CA ILE A 91 -3.65 19.59 -23.35
C ILE A 91 -3.58 18.08 -23.24
N THR A 92 -2.65 17.49 -23.97
CA THR A 92 -2.36 16.05 -23.88
C THR A 92 -1.21 15.81 -22.91
N TYR A 93 -1.49 15.03 -21.88
CA TYR A 93 -0.48 14.55 -20.91
C TYR A 93 -0.08 13.13 -21.26
N LYS A 94 1.21 12.89 -21.28
CA LYS A 94 1.77 11.56 -21.46
C LYS A 94 2.25 11.04 -20.12
N LEU A 95 1.75 9.85 -19.74
CA LEU A 95 2.17 9.17 -18.52
C LEU A 95 3.36 8.25 -18.82
N ASP A 96 4.21 8.06 -17.83
CA ASP A 96 5.27 7.07 -17.93
C ASP A 96 4.68 5.66 -18.04
N ASN A 97 5.16 4.93 -19.01
CA ASN A 97 4.71 3.58 -19.28
C ASN A 97 5.74 2.57 -18.80
N ASN A 98 5.78 2.37 -17.50
CA ASN A 98 6.84 1.61 -16.81
C ASN A 98 6.66 0.10 -16.88
N VAL A 99 5.47 -0.37 -17.24
CA VAL A 99 5.14 -1.79 -17.26
C VAL A 99 4.45 -2.17 -18.57
N SER A 100 4.93 -3.21 -19.21
CA SER A 100 4.46 -3.62 -20.54
C SER A 100 2.98 -4.02 -20.56
N TRP A 101 2.46 -4.56 -19.46
CA TRP A 101 1.06 -4.97 -19.32
C TRP A 101 0.10 -3.80 -19.03
N ALA A 102 0.62 -2.62 -18.73
CA ALA A 102 -0.20 -1.42 -18.49
C ALA A 102 -0.58 -0.66 -19.76
N LYS A 103 -0.16 -1.15 -20.92
CA LYS A 103 -0.50 -0.58 -22.22
C LYS A 103 -1.88 -1.08 -22.65
N HIS A 104 -2.89 -0.29 -22.45
CA HIS A 104 -4.22 -0.50 -23.04
C HIS A 104 -4.92 0.83 -23.27
#